data_03ed5cf9e9b5e8c784528595411420ee
#
_entry.id   03ed5cf9e9b5e8c784528595411420ee
#
_cell.length_a   1.000
_cell.length_b   1.000
_cell.length_c   1.000
_cell.angle_alpha   90.00
_cell.angle_beta   90.00
_cell.angle_gamma   90.00
#
_symmetry.space_group_name_H-M   'P 1'
#
loop_
_entity.id
_entity.type
_entity.pdbx_description
1 polymer ?
#
loop_
_entity_poly.entity_id
_entity_poly.type
_entity_poly.pdbx_seq_one_letter_code
_entity_poly.pdbx_strand_id
1 'polypeptide(L)'
;MPKTNDTTYQIDQPVVFFPGTLCDERIFNSCWQHLDIPMRAFVPLQWAEDLAQMKMLSADRLAYFEQPVHLVGYSLGGYIAALTALENQSHIASLTLIASTCDELPKAEIQQRQQLLKLIKNKQYSGMTETRLNSFFHDCHHQNSEYVNILKQMEQDLGAAVLAAQVGAIQPRKNLLPGLSTCSFPIHIVSGVQDNLVSDATMLAMHKFLPNSDMTLIEKAGHMLPIEQSRALAEYLALKIG
;
A
#
# COMPACT_ATOMS: atom_id res chain seq x y z
N MET A 1 18.76 3.11 -31.41
CA MET A 1 18.06 3.17 -30.13
C MET A 1 18.99 2.60 -29.07
N PRO A 2 19.38 3.31 -28.02
CA PRO A 2 20.18 2.72 -26.95
C PRO A 2 19.32 1.63 -26.28
N LYS A 3 19.89 0.42 -26.12
CA LYS A 3 19.30 -0.62 -25.29
C LYS A 3 19.28 -0.06 -23.87
N THR A 4 18.10 0.25 -23.36
CA THR A 4 17.91 0.43 -21.93
C THR A 4 18.35 -0.89 -21.29
N ASN A 5 19.38 -0.85 -20.44
CA ASN A 5 19.70 -1.97 -19.55
C ASN A 5 18.52 -2.12 -18.61
N ASP A 6 17.50 -2.88 -19.00
CA ASP A 6 16.40 -3.29 -18.13
C ASP A 6 16.96 -4.35 -17.18
N THR A 7 17.57 -3.88 -16.10
CA THR A 7 17.98 -4.75 -15.01
C THR A 7 16.72 -5.18 -14.27
N THR A 8 16.38 -6.45 -14.38
CA THR A 8 15.32 -7.08 -13.57
C THR A 8 15.98 -7.59 -12.29
N TYR A 9 15.40 -7.21 -11.16
CA TYR A 9 15.88 -7.66 -9.83
C TYR A 9 15.16 -8.95 -9.45
N GLN A 10 15.90 -9.94 -8.98
CA GLN A 10 15.37 -11.25 -8.60
C GLN A 10 15.07 -11.30 -7.10
N ILE A 11 13.91 -11.88 -6.76
CA ILE A 11 13.49 -12.18 -5.39
C ILE A 11 13.00 -13.62 -5.37
N ASP A 12 13.79 -14.52 -4.79
CA ASP A 12 13.49 -15.96 -4.78
C ASP A 12 12.53 -16.39 -3.66
N GLN A 13 12.25 -15.51 -2.73
CA GLN A 13 11.35 -15.74 -1.59
C GLN A 13 9.89 -15.44 -1.99
N PRO A 14 8.89 -16.06 -1.33
CA PRO A 14 7.49 -15.71 -1.56
C PRO A 14 7.17 -14.28 -1.14
N VAL A 15 6.50 -13.55 -2.03
CA VAL A 15 6.06 -12.17 -1.75
C VAL A 15 4.55 -12.05 -1.99
N VAL A 16 3.84 -11.52 -0.99
CA VAL A 16 2.40 -11.24 -1.06
C VAL A 16 2.17 -9.74 -1.06
N PHE A 17 1.54 -9.23 -2.13
CA PHE A 17 1.26 -7.81 -2.34
C PHE A 17 -0.17 -7.44 -1.96
N PHE A 18 -0.32 -6.30 -1.28
CA PHE A 18 -1.59 -5.74 -0.81
C PHE A 18 -1.80 -4.35 -1.39
N PRO A 19 -2.85 -4.13 -2.20
CA PRO A 19 -3.11 -2.83 -2.84
C PRO A 19 -3.69 -1.80 -1.87
N GLY A 20 -3.62 -0.52 -2.28
CA GLY A 20 -4.24 0.60 -1.57
C GLY A 20 -5.75 0.69 -1.76
N THR A 21 -6.34 1.72 -1.15
CA THR A 21 -7.76 2.06 -1.35
C THR A 21 -8.03 2.37 -2.82
N LEU A 22 -9.09 1.76 -3.36
CA LEU A 22 -9.51 1.92 -4.76
C LEU A 22 -8.40 1.58 -5.76
N CYS A 23 -7.56 0.60 -5.40
CA CYS A 23 -6.51 0.06 -6.24
C CYS A 23 -6.72 -1.45 -6.48
N ASP A 24 -6.24 -1.91 -7.63
CA ASP A 24 -6.03 -3.30 -7.97
C ASP A 24 -4.54 -3.54 -8.32
N GLU A 25 -4.21 -4.62 -9.02
CA GLU A 25 -2.84 -4.97 -9.39
C GLU A 25 -2.13 -3.91 -10.24
N ARG A 26 -2.87 -3.05 -10.94
CA ARG A 26 -2.33 -1.95 -11.76
C ARG A 26 -1.42 -1.01 -10.96
N ILE A 27 -1.66 -0.89 -9.64
CA ILE A 27 -0.81 -0.07 -8.76
C ILE A 27 0.64 -0.57 -8.72
N PHE A 28 0.86 -1.88 -8.89
CA PHE A 28 2.18 -2.49 -8.83
C PHE A 28 2.76 -2.86 -10.21
N ASN A 29 1.98 -2.82 -11.28
CA ASN A 29 2.40 -3.32 -12.60
C ASN A 29 3.73 -2.71 -13.06
N SER A 30 3.90 -1.39 -12.94
CA SER A 30 5.15 -0.72 -13.32
C SER A 30 6.34 -1.17 -12.46
N CYS A 31 6.13 -1.41 -11.16
CA CYS A 31 7.16 -1.93 -10.28
C CYS A 31 7.51 -3.39 -10.62
N TRP A 32 6.51 -4.22 -10.89
CA TRP A 32 6.71 -5.63 -11.22
C TRP A 32 7.45 -5.85 -12.54
N GLN A 33 7.43 -4.90 -13.48
CA GLN A 33 8.24 -4.98 -14.70
C GLN A 33 9.76 -4.99 -14.41
N HIS A 34 10.16 -4.51 -13.25
CA HIS A 34 11.57 -4.47 -12.80
C HIS A 34 11.92 -5.61 -11.83
N LEU A 35 10.97 -6.51 -11.53
CA LEU A 35 11.12 -7.58 -10.55
C LEU A 35 10.84 -8.94 -11.18
N ASP A 36 11.72 -9.90 -10.94
CA ASP A 36 11.47 -11.33 -11.17
C ASP A 36 11.18 -11.98 -9.82
N ILE A 37 9.90 -12.31 -9.59
CA ILE A 37 9.41 -12.93 -8.35
C ILE A 37 8.59 -14.17 -8.73
N PRO A 38 9.21 -15.34 -8.87
CA PRO A 38 8.52 -16.57 -9.26
C PRO A 38 7.38 -16.95 -8.31
N MET A 39 7.54 -16.66 -7.02
CA MET A 39 6.55 -16.93 -5.97
C MET A 39 5.83 -15.65 -5.54
N ARG A 40 5.10 -15.01 -6.46
CA ARG A 40 4.34 -13.80 -6.21
C ARG A 40 2.86 -14.08 -6.07
N ALA A 41 2.24 -13.53 -5.02
CA ALA A 41 0.80 -13.50 -4.85
C ALA A 41 0.30 -12.06 -4.64
N PHE A 42 -0.97 -11.84 -4.93
CA PHE A 42 -1.67 -10.57 -4.79
C PHE A 42 -2.98 -10.79 -4.03
N VAL A 43 -3.25 -9.95 -3.03
CA VAL A 43 -4.49 -9.99 -2.26
C VAL A 43 -5.51 -9.03 -2.90
N PRO A 44 -6.60 -9.53 -3.50
CA PRO A 44 -7.56 -8.69 -4.19
C PRO A 44 -8.52 -7.98 -3.20
N LEU A 45 -8.01 -7.01 -2.45
CA LEU A 45 -8.77 -6.27 -1.42
C LEU A 45 -10.00 -5.53 -1.98
N GLN A 46 -10.04 -5.27 -3.29
CA GLN A 46 -11.18 -4.69 -3.98
C GLN A 46 -12.41 -5.62 -4.05
N TRP A 47 -12.25 -6.90 -3.75
CA TRP A 47 -13.36 -7.87 -3.72
C TRP A 47 -14.00 -8.01 -2.34
N ALA A 48 -13.39 -7.41 -1.31
CA ALA A 48 -13.87 -7.49 0.06
C ALA A 48 -14.90 -6.39 0.36
N GLU A 49 -15.97 -6.76 1.03
CA GLU A 49 -17.01 -5.84 1.49
C GLU A 49 -16.73 -5.30 2.90
N ASP A 50 -15.91 -6.00 3.68
CA ASP A 50 -15.58 -5.64 5.05
C ASP A 50 -14.18 -6.13 5.47
N LEU A 51 -13.77 -5.80 6.69
CA LEU A 51 -12.46 -6.19 7.24
C LEU A 51 -12.31 -7.72 7.40
N ALA A 52 -13.40 -8.42 7.71
CA ALA A 52 -13.34 -9.88 7.89
C ALA A 52 -13.02 -10.57 6.55
N GLN A 53 -13.66 -10.13 5.46
CA GLN A 53 -13.36 -10.63 4.12
C GLN A 53 -11.95 -10.24 3.66
N MET A 54 -11.46 -9.02 3.97
CA MET A 54 -10.07 -8.65 3.69
C MET A 54 -9.08 -9.60 4.37
N LYS A 55 -9.33 -9.95 5.63
CA LYS A 55 -8.51 -10.90 6.38
C LYS A 55 -8.60 -12.32 5.80
N MET A 56 -9.78 -12.77 5.38
CA MET A 56 -9.97 -14.08 4.73
C MET A 56 -9.17 -14.16 3.43
N LEU A 57 -9.26 -13.13 2.55
CA LEU A 57 -8.49 -13.07 1.32
C LEU A 57 -6.97 -13.07 1.59
N SER A 58 -6.54 -12.38 2.65
CA SER A 58 -5.14 -12.37 3.06
C SER A 58 -4.66 -13.74 3.51
N ALA A 59 -5.42 -14.40 4.39
CA ALA A 59 -5.12 -15.74 4.88
C ALA A 59 -5.09 -16.78 3.75
N ASP A 60 -6.02 -16.68 2.78
CA ASP A 60 -6.05 -17.54 1.60
C ASP A 60 -4.75 -17.39 0.78
N ARG A 61 -4.25 -16.18 0.57
CA ARG A 61 -2.99 -15.97 -0.17
C ARG A 61 -1.75 -16.45 0.58
N LEU A 62 -1.72 -16.32 1.90
CA LEU A 62 -0.62 -16.87 2.71
C LEU A 62 -0.59 -18.41 2.65
N ALA A 63 -1.75 -19.06 2.62
CA ALA A 63 -1.87 -20.51 2.59
C ALA A 63 -1.28 -21.17 1.32
N TYR A 64 -0.97 -20.41 0.28
CA TYR A 64 -0.27 -20.92 -0.90
C TYR A 64 1.19 -21.29 -0.65
N PHE A 65 1.79 -20.78 0.42
CA PHE A 65 3.22 -20.92 0.68
C PHE A 65 3.46 -21.71 1.96
N GLU A 66 4.32 -22.72 1.91
CA GLU A 66 4.72 -23.48 3.09
C GLU A 66 5.81 -22.77 3.90
N GLN A 67 6.61 -21.93 3.25
CA GLN A 67 7.71 -21.18 3.84
C GLN A 67 7.27 -19.77 4.26
N PRO A 68 8.01 -19.10 5.17
CA PRO A 68 7.70 -17.73 5.56
C PRO A 68 7.66 -16.78 4.36
N VAL A 69 6.73 -15.82 4.38
CA VAL A 69 6.46 -14.91 3.27
C VAL A 69 6.82 -13.47 3.61
N HIS A 70 7.24 -12.71 2.60
CA HIS A 70 7.38 -11.26 2.68
C HIS A 70 6.05 -10.60 2.34
N LEU A 71 5.52 -9.75 3.24
CA LEU A 71 4.32 -8.97 2.98
C LEU A 71 4.71 -7.57 2.50
N VAL A 72 4.16 -7.14 1.37
CA VAL A 72 4.38 -5.82 0.80
C VAL A 72 3.04 -5.12 0.66
N GLY A 73 2.77 -4.15 1.52
CA GLY A 73 1.48 -3.46 1.57
C GLY A 73 1.58 -1.97 1.26
N TYR A 74 0.74 -1.50 0.34
CA TYR A 74 0.65 -0.10 -0.04
C TYR A 74 -0.59 0.57 0.59
N SER A 75 -0.42 1.69 1.27
CA SER A 75 -1.51 2.51 1.84
C SER A 75 -2.46 1.67 2.72
N LEU A 76 -3.77 1.54 2.37
CA LEU A 76 -4.70 0.61 3.01
C LEU A 76 -4.11 -0.81 3.12
N GLY A 77 -3.52 -1.28 2.03
CA GLY A 77 -2.91 -2.61 1.98
C GLY A 77 -1.78 -2.79 2.98
N GLY A 78 -1.04 -1.74 3.32
CA GLY A 78 -0.02 -1.78 4.38
C GLY A 78 -0.64 -2.04 5.76
N TYR A 79 -1.77 -1.40 6.07
CA TYR A 79 -2.50 -1.67 7.31
C TYR A 79 -3.04 -3.10 7.36
N ILE A 80 -3.62 -3.60 6.26
CA ILE A 80 -4.12 -4.98 6.18
C ILE A 80 -2.97 -5.99 6.25
N ALA A 81 -1.84 -5.73 5.58
CA ALA A 81 -0.64 -6.55 5.69
C ALA A 81 -0.10 -6.61 7.13
N ALA A 82 -0.11 -5.48 7.84
CA ALA A 82 0.29 -5.42 9.25
C ALA A 82 -0.65 -6.23 10.16
N LEU A 83 -1.97 -6.16 9.95
CA LEU A 83 -2.94 -7.02 10.65
C LEU A 83 -2.67 -8.50 10.37
N THR A 84 -2.45 -8.84 9.10
CA THR A 84 -2.14 -10.21 8.67
C THR A 84 -0.85 -10.71 9.29
N ALA A 85 0.19 -9.87 9.35
CA ALA A 85 1.46 -10.19 9.99
C ALA A 85 1.31 -10.49 11.49
N LEU A 86 0.53 -9.67 12.20
CA LEU A 86 0.27 -9.88 13.63
C LEU A 86 -0.46 -11.18 13.95
N GLU A 87 -1.35 -11.61 13.05
CA GLU A 87 -2.13 -12.85 13.20
C GLU A 87 -1.35 -14.11 12.80
N ASN A 88 -0.24 -13.97 12.04
CA ASN A 88 0.51 -15.08 11.45
C ASN A 88 2.02 -14.97 11.68
N GLN A 89 2.49 -14.44 12.80
CA GLN A 89 3.88 -14.03 13.03
C GLN A 89 4.93 -15.08 12.66
N SER A 90 4.68 -16.37 12.96
CA SER A 90 5.61 -17.47 12.65
C SER A 90 5.77 -17.76 11.16
N HIS A 91 4.87 -17.22 10.33
CA HIS A 91 4.84 -17.42 8.87
C HIS A 91 5.27 -16.16 8.09
N ILE A 92 5.77 -15.14 8.79
CA ILE A 92 6.19 -13.87 8.19
C ILE A 92 7.71 -13.76 8.19
N ALA A 93 8.28 -13.57 6.99
CA ALA A 93 9.70 -13.29 6.80
C ALA A 93 10.00 -11.80 7.02
N SER A 94 9.16 -10.89 6.49
CA SER A 94 9.24 -9.45 6.73
C SER A 94 7.92 -8.76 6.40
N LEU A 95 7.78 -7.50 6.83
CA LEU A 95 6.67 -6.61 6.49
C LEU A 95 7.20 -5.33 5.88
N THR A 96 6.84 -5.03 4.63
CA THR A 96 7.13 -3.76 3.96
C THR A 96 5.88 -2.89 3.90
N LEU A 97 5.97 -1.69 4.45
CA LEU A 97 4.90 -0.68 4.51
C LEU A 97 5.24 0.44 3.52
N ILE A 98 4.50 0.51 2.41
CA ILE A 98 4.67 1.53 1.37
C ILE A 98 3.62 2.61 1.59
N ALA A 99 4.04 3.86 1.89
CA ALA A 99 3.14 5.00 2.06
C ALA A 99 1.95 4.68 3.01
N SER A 100 2.22 4.01 4.13
CA SER A 100 1.20 3.46 5.03
C SER A 100 1.54 3.66 6.48
N THR A 101 0.52 3.87 7.31
CA THR A 101 0.64 3.94 8.77
C THR A 101 -0.10 2.76 9.42
N CYS A 102 0.35 2.39 10.62
CA CYS A 102 -0.28 1.34 11.43
C CYS A 102 -0.93 1.87 12.72
N ASP A 103 -1.08 3.19 12.81
CA ASP A 103 -1.68 3.90 13.93
C ASP A 103 -3.19 4.11 13.76
N GLU A 104 -3.84 4.66 14.78
CA GLU A 104 -5.23 5.12 14.71
C GLU A 104 -5.37 6.27 13.71
N LEU A 105 -6.57 6.40 13.14
CA LEU A 105 -6.85 7.53 12.25
C LEU A 105 -7.00 8.84 13.03
N PRO A 106 -6.39 9.93 12.57
CA PRO A 106 -6.64 11.26 13.12
C PRO A 106 -8.15 11.63 13.04
N LYS A 107 -8.64 12.37 14.03
CA LYS A 107 -10.06 12.80 14.07
C LYS A 107 -10.51 13.50 12.79
N ALA A 108 -9.65 14.34 12.21
CA ALA A 108 -9.96 15.05 10.96
C ALA A 108 -10.16 14.07 9.80
N GLU A 109 -9.33 13.04 9.70
CA GLU A 109 -9.45 12.01 8.67
C GLU A 109 -10.71 11.17 8.86
N ILE A 110 -11.05 10.80 10.09
CA ILE A 110 -12.31 10.11 10.40
C ILE A 110 -13.52 10.93 9.91
N GLN A 111 -13.52 12.24 10.16
CA GLN A 111 -14.59 13.13 9.71
C GLN A 111 -14.67 13.20 8.18
N GLN A 112 -13.52 13.32 7.49
CA GLN A 112 -13.47 13.33 6.03
C GLN A 112 -14.02 12.02 5.43
N ARG A 113 -13.62 10.87 6.00
CA ARG A 113 -14.11 9.56 5.59
C ARG A 113 -15.62 9.40 5.80
N GLN A 114 -16.15 9.88 6.93
CA GLN A 114 -17.60 9.89 7.19
C GLN A 114 -18.36 10.76 6.20
N GLN A 115 -17.82 11.92 5.82
CA GLN A 115 -18.40 12.78 4.80
C GLN A 115 -18.41 12.09 3.43
N LEU A 116 -17.30 11.46 3.05
CA LEU A 116 -17.19 10.68 1.81
C LEU A 116 -18.25 9.56 1.75
N LEU A 117 -18.38 8.78 2.83
CA LEU A 117 -19.39 7.72 2.91
C LEU A 117 -20.84 8.26 2.79
N LYS A 118 -21.12 9.45 3.35
CA LYS A 118 -22.42 10.13 3.17
C LYS A 118 -22.66 10.54 1.72
N LEU A 119 -21.65 11.09 1.04
CA LEU A 119 -21.74 11.44 -0.38
C LEU A 119 -22.02 10.22 -1.25
N ILE A 120 -21.33 9.12 -1.01
CA ILE A 120 -21.53 7.87 -1.74
C ILE A 120 -22.95 7.32 -1.50
N LYS A 121 -23.37 7.25 -0.23
CA LYS A 121 -24.72 6.78 0.15
C LYS A 121 -25.83 7.59 -0.51
N ASN A 122 -25.64 8.89 -0.62
CA ASN A 122 -26.62 9.82 -1.23
C ASN A 122 -26.48 9.89 -2.76
N LYS A 123 -25.62 9.07 -3.40
CA LYS A 123 -25.34 9.11 -4.84
C LYS A 123 -24.84 10.49 -5.35
N GLN A 124 -24.13 11.21 -4.49
CA GLN A 124 -23.53 12.52 -4.76
C GLN A 124 -22.03 12.46 -5.02
N TYR A 125 -21.43 11.27 -4.92
CA TYR A 125 -20.03 11.07 -5.27
C TYR A 125 -19.89 11.02 -6.80
N SER A 126 -19.08 11.94 -7.34
CA SER A 126 -18.88 12.10 -8.79
C SER A 126 -17.44 11.76 -9.24
N GLY A 127 -16.71 11.06 -8.39
CA GLY A 127 -15.28 10.74 -8.64
C GLY A 127 -14.32 11.71 -7.97
N MET A 128 -13.02 11.41 -8.11
CA MET A 128 -11.96 12.25 -7.59
C MET A 128 -11.85 13.56 -8.38
N THR A 129 -11.79 14.66 -7.66
CA THR A 129 -11.50 15.97 -8.28
C THR A 129 -10.04 16.04 -8.72
N GLU A 130 -9.73 16.92 -9.66
CA GLU A 130 -8.36 17.15 -10.13
C GLU A 130 -7.43 17.56 -8.98
N THR A 131 -7.89 18.41 -8.07
CA THR A 131 -7.16 18.79 -6.86
C THR A 131 -6.85 17.56 -5.99
N ARG A 132 -7.80 16.64 -5.85
CA ARG A 132 -7.59 15.40 -5.09
C ARG A 132 -6.59 14.48 -5.79
N LEU A 133 -6.70 14.32 -7.11
CA LEU A 133 -5.76 13.53 -7.90
C LEU A 133 -4.34 14.09 -7.75
N ASN A 134 -4.16 15.40 -7.92
CA ASN A 134 -2.86 16.04 -7.77
C ASN A 134 -2.27 15.86 -6.37
N SER A 135 -3.09 15.81 -5.32
CA SER A 135 -2.60 15.59 -3.95
C SER A 135 -1.97 14.22 -3.71
N PHE A 136 -2.16 13.26 -4.61
CA PHE A 136 -1.53 11.94 -4.53
C PHE A 136 -0.12 11.91 -5.10
N PHE A 137 0.21 12.81 -6.03
CA PHE A 137 1.47 12.81 -6.76
C PHE A 137 2.43 13.86 -6.24
N HIS A 138 3.71 13.61 -6.44
CA HIS A 138 4.74 14.64 -6.35
C HIS A 138 4.52 15.72 -7.42
N ASP A 139 4.83 16.98 -7.11
CA ASP A 139 4.57 18.13 -7.99
C ASP A 139 5.10 17.95 -9.42
N CYS A 140 6.26 17.31 -9.57
CA CYS A 140 6.84 17.06 -10.89
C CYS A 140 6.04 16.09 -11.76
N HIS A 141 5.06 15.37 -11.18
CA HIS A 141 4.23 14.39 -11.88
C HIS A 141 2.77 14.83 -12.09
N HIS A 142 2.35 16.00 -11.59
CA HIS A 142 0.97 16.50 -11.73
C HIS A 142 0.46 16.55 -13.19
N GLN A 143 1.36 16.75 -14.14
CA GLN A 143 1.01 16.77 -15.57
C GLN A 143 1.27 15.45 -16.29
N ASN A 144 1.67 14.40 -15.58
CA ASN A 144 1.87 13.09 -16.18
C ASN A 144 0.51 12.42 -16.41
N SER A 145 0.00 12.53 -17.64
CA SER A 145 -1.31 12.00 -18.02
C SER A 145 -1.40 10.47 -17.90
N GLU A 146 -0.30 9.75 -18.05
CA GLU A 146 -0.26 8.29 -17.91
C GLU A 146 -0.56 7.89 -16.45
N TYR A 147 0.13 8.50 -15.48
CA TYR A 147 -0.09 8.23 -14.06
C TYR A 147 -1.51 8.59 -13.62
N VAL A 148 -1.98 9.78 -14.01
CA VAL A 148 -3.35 10.24 -13.71
C VAL A 148 -4.39 9.30 -14.33
N ASN A 149 -4.16 8.83 -15.56
CA ASN A 149 -5.09 7.91 -16.24
C ASN A 149 -5.17 6.55 -15.54
N ILE A 150 -4.07 6.00 -15.03
CA ILE A 150 -4.10 4.75 -14.26
C ILE A 150 -5.04 4.88 -13.06
N LEU A 151 -4.93 5.98 -12.28
CA LEU A 151 -5.82 6.22 -11.14
C LEU A 151 -7.29 6.37 -11.55
N LYS A 152 -7.55 7.17 -12.57
CA LYS A 152 -8.92 7.40 -13.07
C LYS A 152 -9.56 6.12 -13.58
N GLN A 153 -8.80 5.27 -14.27
CA GLN A 153 -9.28 3.99 -14.75
C GLN A 153 -9.59 3.03 -13.58
N MET A 154 -8.69 2.92 -12.58
CA MET A 154 -8.96 2.13 -11.38
C MET A 154 -10.22 2.63 -10.66
N GLU A 155 -10.37 3.93 -10.47
CA GLU A 155 -11.56 4.52 -9.86
C GLU A 155 -12.83 4.20 -10.65
N GLN A 156 -12.79 4.33 -11.97
CA GLN A 156 -13.93 4.05 -12.84
C GLN A 156 -14.35 2.58 -12.82
N ASP A 157 -13.36 1.67 -12.87
CA ASP A 157 -13.62 0.22 -12.94
C ASP A 157 -14.07 -0.34 -11.60
N LEU A 158 -13.47 0.10 -10.50
CA LEU A 158 -13.78 -0.37 -9.15
C LEU A 158 -15.03 0.30 -8.56
N GLY A 159 -15.18 1.59 -8.79
CA GLY A 159 -16.39 2.34 -8.47
C GLY A 159 -16.57 2.69 -6.99
N ALA A 160 -17.62 3.48 -6.75
CA ALA A 160 -17.92 4.03 -5.43
C ALA A 160 -18.30 2.98 -4.37
N ALA A 161 -18.83 1.83 -4.78
CA ALA A 161 -19.19 0.76 -3.84
C ALA A 161 -17.93 0.13 -3.20
N VAL A 162 -16.90 -0.15 -3.99
CA VAL A 162 -15.61 -0.65 -3.49
C VAL A 162 -14.95 0.40 -2.58
N LEU A 163 -14.98 1.68 -2.97
CA LEU A 163 -14.48 2.76 -2.13
C LEU A 163 -15.18 2.82 -0.77
N ALA A 164 -16.51 2.72 -0.76
CA ALA A 164 -17.28 2.74 0.48
C ALA A 164 -16.99 1.52 1.37
N ALA A 165 -16.91 0.32 0.79
CA ALA A 165 -16.56 -0.91 1.50
C ALA A 165 -15.17 -0.79 2.16
N GLN A 166 -14.16 -0.38 1.41
CA GLN A 166 -12.79 -0.26 1.91
C GLN A 166 -12.63 0.83 2.97
N VAL A 167 -13.25 2.00 2.77
CA VAL A 167 -13.23 3.09 3.76
C VAL A 167 -13.97 2.69 5.03
N GLY A 168 -15.09 1.97 4.92
CA GLY A 168 -15.87 1.48 6.05
C GLY A 168 -15.17 0.35 6.82
N ALA A 169 -14.49 -0.56 6.13
CA ALA A 169 -13.86 -1.75 6.70
C ALA A 169 -12.83 -1.44 7.79
N ILE A 170 -12.15 -0.29 7.72
CA ILE A 170 -11.13 0.12 8.68
C ILE A 170 -11.60 1.27 9.59
N GLN A 171 -12.89 1.33 9.90
CA GLN A 171 -13.46 2.28 10.87
C GLN A 171 -14.28 1.54 11.93
N PRO A 172 -13.85 1.60 13.23
CA PRO A 172 -12.66 2.25 13.76
C PRO A 172 -11.37 1.49 13.42
N ARG A 173 -10.30 2.23 13.09
CA ARG A 173 -8.97 1.68 12.86
C ARG A 173 -8.24 1.55 14.19
N LYS A 174 -7.73 0.35 14.48
CA LYS A 174 -6.94 0.08 15.70
C LYS A 174 -5.49 0.51 15.53
N ASN A 175 -4.87 0.93 16.63
CA ASN A 175 -3.42 1.10 16.68
C ASN A 175 -2.74 -0.26 16.73
N LEU A 176 -1.93 -0.59 15.72
CA LEU A 176 -1.21 -1.86 15.61
C LEU A 176 0.24 -1.75 16.09
N LEU A 177 0.74 -0.55 16.34
CA LEU A 177 2.14 -0.32 16.69
C LEU A 177 2.59 -1.10 17.94
N PRO A 178 1.78 -1.18 19.03
CA PRO A 178 2.19 -1.98 20.20
C PRO A 178 2.40 -3.46 19.88
N GLY A 179 1.56 -4.06 19.03
CA GLY A 179 1.75 -5.44 18.59
C GLY A 179 2.98 -5.59 17.68
N LEU A 180 3.15 -4.70 16.69
CA LEU A 180 4.28 -4.73 15.77
C LEU A 180 5.62 -4.52 16.46
N SER A 181 5.68 -3.74 17.54
CA SER A 181 6.92 -3.49 18.29
C SER A 181 7.49 -4.73 19.00
N THR A 182 6.68 -5.76 19.14
CA THR A 182 7.08 -7.04 19.77
C THR A 182 7.36 -8.15 18.77
N CYS A 183 7.16 -7.90 17.47
CA CYS A 183 7.43 -8.88 16.42
C CYS A 183 8.94 -9.06 16.19
N SER A 184 9.34 -10.29 15.85
CA SER A 184 10.74 -10.62 15.58
C SER A 184 11.17 -10.39 14.13
N PHE A 185 10.22 -10.35 13.19
CA PHE A 185 10.51 -10.11 11.78
C PHE A 185 10.84 -8.63 11.51
N PRO A 186 11.70 -8.33 10.52
CA PRO A 186 12.01 -6.97 10.14
C PRO A 186 10.81 -6.25 9.51
N ILE A 187 10.73 -4.94 9.77
CA ILE A 187 9.70 -4.05 9.24
C ILE A 187 10.37 -2.96 8.41
N HIS A 188 10.04 -2.88 7.12
CA HIS A 188 10.59 -1.93 6.18
C HIS A 188 9.56 -0.84 5.89
N ILE A 189 9.91 0.41 6.18
CA ILE A 189 9.04 1.56 5.97
C ILE A 189 9.56 2.37 4.79
N VAL A 190 8.75 2.56 3.76
CA VAL A 190 9.16 3.33 2.58
C VAL A 190 8.04 4.27 2.12
N SER A 191 8.39 5.52 1.82
CA SER A 191 7.46 6.55 1.34
C SER A 191 8.12 7.49 0.35
N GLY A 192 7.31 8.23 -0.40
CA GLY A 192 7.79 9.36 -1.19
C GLY A 192 8.07 10.58 -0.31
N VAL A 193 9.09 11.37 -0.66
CA VAL A 193 9.47 12.60 0.08
C VAL A 193 8.33 13.64 0.13
N GLN A 194 7.44 13.64 -0.88
CA GLN A 194 6.31 14.58 -0.94
C GLN A 194 4.96 13.84 -0.81
N ASP A 195 4.87 12.87 0.10
CA ASP A 195 3.59 12.23 0.40
C ASP A 195 2.70 13.19 1.24
N ASN A 196 1.67 13.74 0.59
CA ASN A 196 0.73 14.67 1.23
C ASN A 196 -0.36 13.97 2.05
N LEU A 197 -0.44 12.63 2.05
CA LEU A 197 -1.40 11.85 2.82
C LEU A 197 -0.76 11.26 4.08
N VAL A 198 0.47 10.81 3.96
CA VAL A 198 1.23 10.24 5.07
C VAL A 198 2.53 11.00 5.22
N SER A 199 2.57 11.94 6.17
CA SER A 199 3.73 12.83 6.33
C SER A 199 4.98 12.09 6.80
N ASP A 200 6.15 12.60 6.43
CA ASP A 200 7.47 12.13 6.92
C ASP A 200 7.53 12.10 8.44
N ALA A 201 6.91 13.07 9.11
CA ALA A 201 6.84 13.10 10.57
C ALA A 201 6.09 11.90 11.15
N THR A 202 5.00 11.47 10.50
CA THR A 202 4.23 10.29 10.90
C THR A 202 5.06 9.00 10.67
N MET A 203 5.72 8.89 9.52
CA MET A 203 6.59 7.75 9.21
C MET A 203 7.77 7.66 10.19
N LEU A 204 8.40 8.80 10.50
CA LEU A 204 9.50 8.86 11.46
C LEU A 204 9.04 8.50 12.89
N ALA A 205 7.84 8.91 13.30
CA ALA A 205 7.26 8.55 14.60
C ALA A 205 7.01 7.03 14.67
N MET A 206 6.47 6.44 13.61
CA MET A 206 6.27 5.01 13.50
C MET A 206 7.60 4.24 13.54
N HIS A 207 8.60 4.66 12.78
CA HIS A 207 9.94 4.08 12.80
C HIS A 207 10.58 4.12 14.20
N LYS A 208 10.52 5.26 14.89
CA LYS A 208 11.05 5.39 16.26
C LYS A 208 10.35 4.48 17.26
N PHE A 209 9.08 4.15 17.04
CA PHE A 209 8.31 3.26 17.91
C PHE A 209 8.61 1.78 17.64
N LEU A 210 9.03 1.41 16.43
CA LEU A 210 9.25 0.03 15.99
C LEU A 210 10.74 -0.32 16.02
N PRO A 211 11.23 -1.09 17.01
CA PRO A 211 12.67 -1.33 17.20
C PRO A 211 13.31 -2.13 16.05
N ASN A 212 12.54 -2.99 15.38
CA ASN A 212 13.01 -3.82 14.27
C ASN A 212 12.67 -3.21 12.90
N SER A 213 12.54 -1.89 12.82
CA SER A 213 12.24 -1.22 11.56
C SER A 213 13.43 -0.46 10.98
N ASP A 214 13.42 -0.31 9.68
CA ASP A 214 14.18 0.71 8.96
C ASP A 214 13.23 1.62 8.18
N MET A 215 13.70 2.81 7.79
CA MET A 215 12.91 3.78 7.05
C MET A 215 13.70 4.35 5.89
N THR A 216 13.06 4.45 4.74
CA THR A 216 13.62 5.05 3.53
C THR A 216 12.62 6.00 2.89
N LEU A 217 13.08 7.19 2.48
CA LEU A 217 12.32 8.14 1.69
C LEU A 217 12.85 8.13 0.26
N ILE A 218 11.96 8.02 -0.72
CA ILE A 218 12.30 8.03 -2.15
C ILE A 218 11.98 9.40 -2.73
N GLU A 219 13.01 10.00 -3.35
CA GLU A 219 12.92 11.31 -3.98
C GLU A 219 11.95 11.30 -5.18
N LYS A 220 11.36 12.47 -5.47
CA LYS A 220 10.45 12.68 -6.61
C LYS A 220 9.24 11.72 -6.62
N ALA A 221 8.74 11.38 -5.45
CA ALA A 221 7.53 10.61 -5.27
C ALA A 221 6.63 11.26 -4.20
N GLY A 222 5.34 11.20 -4.45
CA GLY A 222 4.27 11.47 -3.50
C GLY A 222 3.72 10.17 -2.93
N HIS A 223 2.39 10.15 -2.71
CA HIS A 223 1.70 8.96 -2.19
C HIS A 223 1.71 7.79 -3.19
N MET A 224 1.68 8.09 -4.51
CA MET A 224 1.63 7.07 -5.57
C MET A 224 3.02 6.50 -5.91
N LEU A 225 3.89 6.38 -4.91
CA LEU A 225 5.26 5.86 -5.03
C LEU A 225 5.38 4.63 -5.95
N PRO A 226 4.50 3.60 -5.92
CA PRO A 226 4.64 2.42 -6.79
C PRO A 226 4.55 2.74 -8.28
N ILE A 227 3.87 3.83 -8.65
CA ILE A 227 3.77 4.32 -10.03
C ILE A 227 4.85 5.36 -10.32
N GLU A 228 5.04 6.33 -9.42
CA GLU A 228 5.91 7.48 -9.63
C GLU A 228 7.40 7.13 -9.70
N GLN A 229 7.83 6.18 -8.87
CA GLN A 229 9.21 5.73 -8.77
C GLN A 229 9.30 4.20 -8.74
N SER A 230 8.62 3.58 -9.70
CA SER A 230 8.45 2.12 -9.80
C SER A 230 9.78 1.36 -9.78
N ARG A 231 10.80 1.85 -10.51
CA ARG A 231 12.13 1.23 -10.55
C ARG A 231 12.87 1.37 -9.22
N ALA A 232 12.84 2.55 -8.61
CA ALA A 232 13.50 2.78 -7.32
C ALA A 232 12.83 1.94 -6.21
N LEU A 233 11.50 1.77 -6.26
CA LEU A 233 10.79 0.87 -5.36
C LEU A 233 11.17 -0.59 -5.60
N ALA A 234 11.31 -1.03 -6.86
CA ALA A 234 11.73 -2.39 -7.19
C ALA A 234 13.15 -2.69 -6.67
N GLU A 235 14.09 -1.76 -6.87
CA GLU A 235 15.45 -1.86 -6.35
C GLU A 235 15.45 -1.93 -4.82
N TYR A 236 14.66 -1.08 -4.17
CA TYR A 236 14.49 -1.10 -2.71
C TYR A 236 13.96 -2.45 -2.22
N LEU A 237 12.91 -2.99 -2.84
CA LEU A 237 12.35 -4.29 -2.48
C LEU A 237 13.40 -5.40 -2.64
N ALA A 238 14.10 -5.45 -3.78
CA ALA A 238 15.15 -6.44 -4.00
C ALA A 238 16.27 -6.36 -2.96
N LEU A 239 16.66 -5.15 -2.55
CA LEU A 239 17.67 -4.95 -1.50
C LEU A 239 17.21 -5.45 -0.12
N LYS A 240 15.91 -5.35 0.18
CA LYS A 240 15.37 -5.65 1.52
C LYS A 240 14.88 -7.08 1.67
N ILE A 241 14.37 -7.68 0.60
CA ILE A 241 13.71 -8.99 0.64
C ILE A 241 14.18 -9.96 -0.46
N GLY A 242 15.23 -9.60 -1.21
CA GLY A 242 15.88 -10.45 -2.22
C GLY A 242 17.05 -11.24 -1.70
#